data_f7586e140589b9fe9aed68fd08c2bd31
#
_entry.id   f7586e140589b9fe9aed68fd08c2bd31
#
_cell.length_a   1.000
_cell.length_b   1.000
_cell.length_c   1.000
_cell.angle_alpha   90.00
_cell.angle_beta   90.00
_cell.angle_gamma   90.00
#
_symmetry.space_group_name_H-M   'P 1'
#
loop_
_entity.id
_entity.type
_entity.pdbx_description
1 polymer ?
#
loop_
_entity_poly.entity_id
_entity_poly.type
_entity_poly.pdbx_seq_one_letter_code
_entity_poly.pdbx_strand_id
1 'polypeptide(L)'
;MGSSVLMPLYVQSVMGYSAVISGLVTLPGSLATTLVSPFAGRIYDKMGIKRLFVIGSAIMLFSNIGMYFLTMSTPLWTAAVLNVIRNVSIGSLMMPLLTWGTSSIQIKKVADASSLLTSFRTIAGSIGSAVFVGIMTAVSEGSAAAYGEGALKHGMNIAFLCMAAGSVILLLISVFGVRKENICNREGTETNG
;
A
#
# COMPACT_ATOMS: atom_id res chain seq x y z
N MET A 1 -4.24 0.72 -3.13
CA MET A 1 -5.07 0.96 -4.34
C MET A 1 -4.62 2.21 -5.11
N GLY A 2 -4.60 3.42 -4.53
CA GLY A 2 -4.25 4.65 -5.28
C GLY A 2 -2.93 4.59 -6.04
N SER A 3 -1.92 3.99 -5.49
CA SER A 3 -0.61 3.91 -6.14
C SER A 3 -0.52 2.87 -7.26
N SER A 4 -1.42 1.91 -7.33
CA SER A 4 -1.50 1.01 -8.50
C SER A 4 -1.99 1.72 -9.76
N VAL A 5 -2.61 2.88 -9.59
CA VAL A 5 -3.02 3.78 -10.68
C VAL A 5 -1.92 4.81 -10.94
N LEU A 6 -1.36 5.42 -9.88
CA LEU A 6 -0.37 6.49 -10.03
C LEU A 6 0.96 6.02 -10.62
N MET A 7 1.39 4.78 -10.33
CA MET A 7 2.67 4.29 -10.85
C MET A 7 2.66 4.08 -12.37
N PRO A 8 1.68 3.41 -12.98
CA PRO A 8 1.55 3.36 -14.43
C PRO A 8 1.43 4.75 -15.05
N LEU A 9 0.67 5.64 -14.42
CA LEU A 9 0.49 7.00 -14.91
C LEU A 9 1.81 7.79 -14.87
N TYR A 10 2.63 7.64 -13.83
CA TYR A 10 3.95 8.23 -13.73
C TYR A 10 4.85 7.78 -14.89
N VAL A 11 4.93 6.48 -15.14
CA VAL A 11 5.78 5.93 -16.20
C VAL A 11 5.33 6.39 -17.59
N GLN A 12 4.01 6.47 -17.83
CA GLN A 12 3.46 6.85 -19.12
C GLN A 12 3.46 8.37 -19.33
N SER A 13 2.93 9.13 -18.37
CA SER A 13 2.65 10.55 -18.57
C SER A 13 3.81 11.48 -18.18
N VAL A 14 4.67 11.06 -17.23
CA VAL A 14 5.82 11.86 -16.78
C VAL A 14 7.11 11.42 -17.47
N MET A 15 7.34 10.12 -17.53
CA MET A 15 8.55 9.58 -18.16
C MET A 15 8.41 9.35 -19.67
N GLY A 16 7.21 9.43 -20.24
CA GLY A 16 6.95 9.29 -21.68
C GLY A 16 7.09 7.86 -22.23
N TYR A 17 7.14 6.84 -21.37
CA TYR A 17 7.26 5.46 -21.82
C TYR A 17 5.92 4.87 -22.26
N SER A 18 5.99 3.83 -23.11
CA SER A 18 4.80 3.11 -23.56
C SER A 18 4.08 2.36 -22.43
N ALA A 19 2.79 2.07 -22.64
CA ALA A 19 1.99 1.28 -21.69
C ALA A 19 2.59 -0.11 -21.43
N VAL A 20 3.28 -0.71 -22.41
CA VAL A 20 3.98 -1.99 -22.26
C VAL A 20 5.11 -1.88 -21.25
N ILE A 21 5.95 -0.85 -21.34
CA ILE A 21 7.05 -0.61 -20.40
C ILE A 21 6.49 -0.33 -19.00
N SER A 22 5.43 0.46 -18.90
CA SER A 22 4.73 0.70 -17.64
C SER A 22 4.23 -0.60 -16.99
N GLY A 23 3.66 -1.51 -17.79
CA GLY A 23 3.28 -2.85 -17.34
C GLY A 23 4.47 -3.66 -16.83
N LEU A 24 5.59 -3.66 -17.57
CA LEU A 24 6.81 -4.37 -17.17
C LEU A 24 7.41 -3.82 -15.86
N VAL A 25 7.32 -2.54 -15.61
CA VAL A 25 7.78 -1.89 -14.35
C VAL A 25 6.90 -2.27 -13.16
N THR A 26 5.61 -2.45 -13.37
CA THR A 26 4.67 -2.80 -12.30
C THR A 26 4.59 -4.32 -12.05
N LEU A 27 4.94 -5.14 -13.04
CA LEU A 27 4.87 -6.59 -12.98
C LEU A 27 5.71 -7.21 -11.83
N PRO A 28 6.98 -6.83 -11.61
CA PRO A 28 7.75 -7.34 -10.49
C PRO A 28 7.12 -7.03 -9.13
N GLY A 29 6.48 -5.85 -9.00
CA GLY A 29 5.76 -5.48 -7.79
C GLY A 29 4.57 -6.38 -7.49
N SER A 30 3.75 -6.71 -8.49
CA SER A 30 2.60 -7.61 -8.32
C SER A 30 3.04 -9.05 -8.02
N LEU A 31 4.09 -9.53 -8.67
CA LEU A 31 4.70 -10.83 -8.35
C LEU A 31 5.22 -10.87 -6.91
N ALA A 32 5.90 -9.80 -6.47
CA ALA A 32 6.40 -9.69 -5.11
C ALA A 32 5.25 -9.75 -4.08
N THR A 33 4.12 -9.07 -4.34
CA THR A 33 2.93 -9.15 -3.48
C THR A 33 2.42 -10.58 -3.35
N THR A 34 2.32 -11.28 -4.47
CA THR A 34 1.83 -12.67 -4.51
C THR A 34 2.75 -13.62 -3.74
N LEU A 35 4.06 -13.47 -3.93
CA LEU A 35 5.05 -14.31 -3.24
C LEU A 35 5.13 -14.01 -1.74
N VAL A 36 5.03 -12.76 -1.34
CA VAL A 36 5.16 -12.33 0.07
C VAL A 36 3.92 -12.67 0.88
N SER A 37 2.72 -12.66 0.29
CA SER A 37 1.45 -12.91 0.99
C SER A 37 1.45 -14.19 1.85
N PRO A 38 1.85 -15.39 1.38
CA PRO A 38 1.88 -16.59 2.20
C PRO A 38 2.94 -16.54 3.31
N PHE A 39 4.07 -15.86 3.07
CA PHE A 39 5.09 -15.66 4.10
C PHE A 39 4.64 -14.68 5.18
N ALA A 40 3.87 -13.67 4.80
CA ALA A 40 3.29 -12.72 5.75
C ALA A 40 2.38 -13.40 6.78
N GLY A 41 1.59 -14.42 6.37
CA GLY A 41 0.81 -15.24 7.29
C GLY A 41 1.68 -15.95 8.33
N ARG A 42 2.76 -16.60 7.89
CA ARG A 42 3.71 -17.29 8.80
C ARG A 42 4.44 -16.32 9.74
N ILE A 43 4.76 -15.12 9.27
CA ILE A 43 5.39 -14.07 10.08
C ILE A 43 4.39 -13.53 11.11
N TYR A 44 3.12 -13.38 10.71
CA TYR A 44 2.03 -13.00 11.61
C TYR A 44 1.90 -13.99 12.78
N ASP A 45 1.92 -15.28 12.51
CA ASP A 45 1.82 -16.33 13.53
C ASP A 45 2.97 -16.29 14.54
N LYS A 46 4.19 -15.90 14.08
CA LYS A 46 5.39 -15.84 14.93
C LYS A 46 5.57 -14.51 15.68
N MET A 47 5.29 -13.38 15.02
CA MET A 47 5.63 -12.05 15.53
C MET A 47 4.40 -11.28 16.07
N GLY A 48 3.20 -11.75 15.78
CA GLY A 48 1.94 -11.07 16.09
C GLY A 48 1.66 -9.88 15.18
N ILE A 49 0.39 -9.45 15.18
CA ILE A 49 -0.12 -8.42 14.27
C ILE A 49 0.58 -7.08 14.45
N LYS A 50 0.82 -6.65 15.70
CA LYS A 50 1.37 -5.32 16.01
C LYS A 50 2.73 -5.10 15.37
N ARG A 51 3.66 -6.04 15.53
CA ARG A 51 5.02 -5.92 14.98
C ARG A 51 5.01 -5.90 13.46
N LEU A 52 4.20 -6.78 12.85
CA LEU A 52 4.09 -6.85 11.41
C LEU A 52 3.48 -5.57 10.82
N PHE A 53 2.48 -4.99 11.49
CA PHE A 53 1.87 -3.73 11.08
C PHE A 53 2.84 -2.54 11.17
N VAL A 54 3.62 -2.46 12.24
CA VAL A 54 4.64 -1.41 12.39
C VAL A 54 5.71 -1.52 11.31
N ILE A 55 6.23 -2.71 11.07
CA ILE A 55 7.26 -2.95 10.04
C ILE A 55 6.70 -2.65 8.65
N GLY A 56 5.52 -3.18 8.32
CA GLY A 56 4.90 -2.96 7.01
C GLY A 56 4.58 -1.49 6.76
N SER A 57 4.00 -0.77 7.73
CA SER A 57 3.73 0.66 7.57
C SER A 57 5.00 1.51 7.50
N ALA A 58 6.06 1.14 8.20
CA ALA A 58 7.37 1.82 8.09
C ALA A 58 7.99 1.63 6.70
N ILE A 59 7.97 0.41 6.15
CA ILE A 59 8.45 0.14 4.79
C ILE A 59 7.61 0.92 3.76
N MET A 60 6.29 0.96 3.94
CA MET A 60 5.40 1.70 3.06
C MET A 60 5.68 3.21 3.09
N LEU A 61 5.90 3.78 4.29
CA LEU A 61 6.27 5.18 4.46
C LEU A 61 7.60 5.47 3.75
N PHE A 62 8.63 4.66 3.98
CA PHE A 62 9.93 4.82 3.36
C PHE A 62 9.85 4.77 1.83
N SER A 63 9.08 3.83 1.28
CA SER A 63 8.87 3.72 -0.16
C SER A 63 8.13 4.92 -0.75
N ASN A 64 7.10 5.45 -0.07
CA ASN A 64 6.37 6.62 -0.53
C ASN A 64 7.23 7.90 -0.48
N ILE A 65 8.06 8.05 0.55
CA ILE A 65 9.05 9.15 0.62
C ILE A 65 10.07 9.01 -0.51
N GLY A 66 10.58 7.79 -0.76
CA GLY A 66 11.47 7.54 -1.89
C GLY A 66 10.85 7.93 -3.23
N MET A 67 9.56 7.66 -3.42
CA MET A 67 8.83 8.04 -4.64
C MET A 67 8.64 9.55 -4.79
N TYR A 68 8.54 10.31 -3.70
CA TYR A 68 8.51 11.76 -3.75
C TYR A 68 9.78 12.35 -4.40
N PHE A 69 10.93 11.73 -4.18
CA PHE A 69 12.22 12.18 -4.76
C PHE A 69 12.45 11.74 -6.20
N LEU A 70 11.52 10.99 -6.82
CA LEU A 70 11.65 10.62 -8.22
C LEU A 70 11.65 11.86 -9.14
N THR A 71 12.59 11.87 -10.09
CA THR A 71 12.79 12.96 -11.06
C THR A 71 12.68 12.39 -12.47
N MET A 72 12.42 13.22 -13.48
CA MET A 72 12.39 12.79 -14.88
C MET A 72 13.70 12.12 -15.34
N SER A 73 14.84 12.49 -14.74
CA SER A 73 16.16 11.90 -14.98
C SER A 73 16.44 10.65 -14.13
N THR A 74 15.50 10.26 -13.25
CA THR A 74 15.68 9.08 -12.41
C THR A 74 15.61 7.81 -13.26
N PRO A 75 16.57 6.88 -13.14
CA PRO A 75 16.53 5.63 -13.87
C PRO A 75 15.26 4.85 -13.60
N LEU A 76 14.66 4.23 -14.62
CA LEU A 76 13.45 3.45 -14.54
C LEU A 76 13.54 2.32 -13.48
N TRP A 77 14.74 1.79 -13.28
CA TRP A 77 15.04 0.79 -12.26
C TRP A 77 14.74 1.26 -10.84
N THR A 78 15.03 2.50 -10.52
CA THR A 78 14.76 3.07 -9.18
C THR A 78 13.26 3.10 -8.90
N ALA A 79 12.48 3.53 -9.90
CA ALA A 79 11.02 3.52 -9.80
C ALA A 79 10.47 2.09 -9.65
N ALA A 80 11.02 1.11 -10.40
CA ALA A 80 10.65 -0.29 -10.30
C ALA A 80 10.96 -0.86 -8.91
N VAL A 81 12.16 -0.61 -8.38
CA VAL A 81 12.58 -1.10 -7.05
C VAL A 81 11.71 -0.51 -5.95
N LEU A 82 11.45 0.79 -5.96
CA LEU A 82 10.57 1.44 -4.98
C LEU A 82 9.13 0.88 -5.07
N ASN A 83 8.66 0.60 -6.28
CA ASN A 83 7.36 -0.03 -6.49
C ASN A 83 7.32 -1.46 -5.91
N VAL A 84 8.37 -2.26 -6.09
CA VAL A 84 8.50 -3.59 -5.50
C VAL A 84 8.49 -3.51 -3.98
N ILE A 85 9.31 -2.66 -3.37
CA ILE A 85 9.37 -2.48 -1.91
C ILE A 85 7.99 -2.13 -1.35
N ARG A 86 7.27 -1.23 -2.00
CA ARG A 86 5.91 -0.87 -1.62
C ARG A 86 4.94 -2.03 -1.75
N ASN A 87 4.98 -2.78 -2.83
CA ASN A 87 4.12 -3.94 -3.03
C ASN A 87 4.40 -5.05 -2.03
N VAL A 88 5.66 -5.26 -1.64
CA VAL A 88 6.05 -6.15 -0.52
C VAL A 88 5.38 -5.71 0.78
N SER A 89 5.39 -4.41 1.08
CA SER A 89 4.71 -3.87 2.26
C SER A 89 3.20 -4.14 2.22
N ILE A 90 2.55 -3.87 1.08
CA ILE A 90 1.13 -4.11 0.89
C ILE A 90 0.80 -5.61 1.06
N GLY A 91 1.57 -6.49 0.43
CA GLY A 91 1.40 -7.95 0.55
C GLY A 91 1.56 -8.44 1.99
N SER A 92 2.51 -7.86 2.72
CA SER A 92 2.75 -8.19 4.13
C SER A 92 1.62 -7.77 5.07
N LEU A 93 0.88 -6.72 4.73
CA LEU A 93 -0.21 -6.20 5.57
C LEU A 93 -1.58 -6.81 5.22
N MET A 94 -1.80 -7.20 3.97
CA MET A 94 -3.12 -7.61 3.47
C MET A 94 -3.66 -8.88 4.13
N MET A 95 -2.87 -9.95 4.13
CA MET A 95 -3.31 -11.24 4.70
C MET A 95 -3.51 -11.17 6.21
N PRO A 96 -2.57 -10.64 7.01
CA PRO A 96 -2.75 -10.52 8.45
C PRO A 96 -3.92 -9.63 8.85
N LEU A 97 -4.20 -8.57 8.09
CA LEU A 97 -5.34 -7.70 8.34
C LEU A 97 -6.67 -8.46 8.16
N LEU A 98 -6.79 -9.25 7.11
CA LEU A 98 -7.98 -10.07 6.86
C LEU A 98 -8.15 -11.13 7.96
N THR A 99 -7.07 -11.85 8.28
CA THR A 99 -7.08 -12.88 9.32
C THR A 99 -7.44 -12.30 10.70
N TRP A 100 -6.84 -11.17 11.06
CA TRP A 100 -7.16 -10.50 12.32
C TRP A 100 -8.59 -9.96 12.35
N GLY A 101 -9.06 -9.36 11.25
CA GLY A 101 -10.42 -8.84 11.15
C GLY A 101 -11.51 -9.92 11.25
N THR A 102 -11.18 -11.16 10.89
CA THR A 102 -12.11 -12.30 10.95
C THR A 102 -11.90 -13.21 12.18
N SER A 103 -10.82 -13.02 12.95
CA SER A 103 -10.44 -13.92 14.06
C SER A 103 -11.45 -13.99 15.20
N SER A 104 -12.25 -12.93 15.40
CA SER A 104 -13.27 -12.86 16.47
C SER A 104 -14.66 -13.26 16.00
N ILE A 105 -14.81 -13.78 14.78
CA ILE A 105 -16.11 -14.08 14.17
C ILE A 105 -16.31 -15.60 14.13
N GLN A 106 -17.56 -16.03 14.37
CA GLN A 106 -17.92 -17.44 14.29
C GLN A 106 -17.61 -18.00 12.88
N ILE A 107 -17.07 -19.21 12.83
CA ILE A 107 -16.62 -19.89 11.59
C ILE A 107 -17.70 -19.84 10.48
N LYS A 108 -18.98 -20.03 10.86
CA LYS A 108 -20.11 -19.99 9.92
C LYS A 108 -20.32 -18.63 9.24
N LYS A 109 -19.80 -17.53 9.81
CA LYS A 109 -19.95 -16.14 9.30
C LYS A 109 -18.65 -15.54 8.77
N VAL A 110 -17.56 -16.30 8.77
CA VAL A 110 -16.25 -15.82 8.32
C VAL A 110 -16.29 -15.48 6.82
N ALA A 111 -17.00 -16.25 6.00
CA ALA A 111 -17.14 -15.97 4.57
C ALA A 111 -17.84 -14.62 4.32
N ASP A 112 -18.95 -14.37 5.03
CA ASP A 112 -19.69 -13.11 4.91
C ASP A 112 -18.86 -11.92 5.40
N ALA A 113 -18.16 -12.08 6.52
CA ALA A 113 -17.30 -11.04 7.08
C ALA A 113 -16.11 -10.72 6.18
N SER A 114 -15.47 -11.71 5.57
CA SER A 114 -14.36 -11.49 4.65
C SER A 114 -14.82 -10.81 3.35
N SER A 115 -16.01 -11.16 2.86
CA SER A 115 -16.65 -10.51 1.71
C SER A 115 -16.93 -9.03 2.01
N LEU A 116 -17.49 -8.76 3.18
CA LEU A 116 -17.79 -7.40 3.63
C LEU A 116 -16.51 -6.57 3.78
N LEU A 117 -15.49 -7.09 4.46
CA LEU A 117 -14.18 -6.44 4.59
C LEU A 117 -13.54 -6.14 3.23
N THR A 118 -13.62 -7.09 2.29
CA THR A 118 -13.09 -6.91 0.94
C THR A 118 -13.86 -5.83 0.18
N SER A 119 -15.19 -5.79 0.32
CA SER A 119 -16.03 -4.76 -0.30
C SER A 119 -15.72 -3.37 0.25
N PHE A 120 -15.65 -3.19 1.57
CA PHE A 120 -15.25 -1.92 2.18
C PHE A 120 -13.86 -1.47 1.75
N ARG A 121 -12.91 -2.40 1.71
CA ARG A 121 -11.56 -2.13 1.23
C ARG A 121 -11.55 -1.66 -0.23
N THR A 122 -12.34 -2.28 -1.09
CA THR A 122 -12.42 -1.92 -2.51
C THR A 122 -13.03 -0.54 -2.69
N ILE A 123 -14.12 -0.24 -1.98
CA ILE A 123 -14.77 1.08 -2.00
C ILE A 123 -13.81 2.15 -1.49
N ALA A 124 -13.20 1.94 -0.32
CA ALA A 124 -12.23 2.87 0.24
C ALA A 124 -11.01 3.06 -0.67
N GLY A 125 -10.56 1.98 -1.33
CA GLY A 125 -9.47 2.01 -2.30
C GLY A 125 -9.82 2.80 -3.56
N SER A 126 -11.04 2.70 -4.05
CA SER A 126 -11.52 3.47 -5.22
C SER A 126 -11.64 4.95 -4.88
N ILE A 127 -12.22 5.29 -3.74
CA ILE A 127 -12.30 6.68 -3.26
C ILE A 127 -10.89 7.25 -3.05
N GLY A 128 -10.00 6.50 -2.39
CA GLY A 128 -8.61 6.90 -2.19
C GLY A 128 -7.86 7.14 -3.50
N SER A 129 -8.05 6.27 -4.51
CA SER A 129 -7.43 6.47 -5.83
C SER A 129 -7.94 7.73 -6.50
N ALA A 130 -9.26 7.98 -6.47
CA ALA A 130 -9.86 9.17 -7.06
C ALA A 130 -9.35 10.46 -6.38
N VAL A 131 -9.23 10.45 -5.05
CA VAL A 131 -8.69 11.59 -4.29
C VAL A 131 -7.23 11.86 -4.69
N PHE A 132 -6.38 10.84 -4.74
CA PHE A 132 -4.97 11.04 -5.10
C PHE A 132 -4.77 11.48 -6.55
N VAL A 133 -5.54 10.94 -7.49
CA VAL A 133 -5.53 11.40 -8.88
C VAL A 133 -6.07 12.82 -8.97
N GLY A 134 -7.13 13.15 -8.24
CA GLY A 134 -7.69 14.50 -8.16
C GLY A 134 -6.69 15.52 -7.61
N ILE A 135 -5.97 15.20 -6.54
CA ILE A 135 -4.90 16.05 -6.01
C ILE A 135 -3.80 16.24 -7.07
N MET A 136 -3.36 15.16 -7.71
CA MET A 136 -2.37 15.23 -8.78
C MET A 136 -2.80 16.19 -9.89
N THR A 137 -4.03 16.04 -10.39
CA THR A 137 -4.56 16.86 -11.48
C THR A 137 -4.72 18.32 -11.05
N ALA A 138 -5.34 18.58 -9.90
CA ALA A 138 -5.56 19.94 -9.40
C ALA A 138 -4.23 20.69 -9.17
N VAL A 139 -3.23 20.02 -8.60
CA VAL A 139 -1.89 20.61 -8.41
C VAL A 139 -1.18 20.81 -9.73
N SER A 140 -1.31 19.87 -10.67
CA SER A 140 -0.72 19.99 -12.00
C SER A 140 -1.30 21.18 -12.76
N GLU A 141 -2.63 21.33 -12.79
CA GLU A 141 -3.30 22.45 -13.45
C GLU A 141 -2.97 23.78 -12.77
N GLY A 142 -3.01 23.85 -11.44
CA GLY A 142 -2.69 25.07 -10.69
C GLY A 142 -1.22 25.49 -10.81
N SER A 143 -0.32 24.55 -11.14
CA SER A 143 1.11 24.78 -11.28
C SER A 143 1.55 24.96 -12.73
N ALA A 144 0.67 24.83 -13.71
CA ALA A 144 0.99 24.87 -15.14
C ALA A 144 1.69 26.17 -15.54
N ALA A 145 1.27 27.32 -14.99
CA ALA A 145 1.88 28.62 -15.25
C ALA A 145 3.30 28.76 -14.70
N ALA A 146 3.63 28.07 -13.61
CA ALA A 146 4.92 28.16 -12.92
C ALA A 146 5.93 27.11 -13.40
N TYR A 147 5.48 25.90 -13.75
CA TYR A 147 6.34 24.76 -14.03
C TYR A 147 6.24 24.23 -15.47
N GLY A 148 5.31 24.75 -16.29
CA GLY A 148 5.15 24.33 -17.69
C GLY A 148 5.02 22.82 -17.84
N GLU A 149 5.91 22.19 -18.65
CA GLU A 149 5.93 20.74 -18.85
C GLU A 149 6.23 19.93 -17.56
N GLY A 150 6.82 20.56 -16.54
CA GLY A 150 7.09 19.96 -15.25
C GLY A 150 5.90 19.92 -14.28
N ALA A 151 4.79 20.57 -14.62
CA ALA A 151 3.62 20.69 -13.74
C ALA A 151 3.01 19.33 -13.37
N LEU A 152 2.93 18.40 -14.32
CA LEU A 152 2.42 17.05 -14.08
C LEU A 152 3.30 16.28 -13.09
N LYS A 153 4.62 16.39 -13.22
CA LYS A 153 5.59 15.81 -12.27
C LYS A 153 5.39 16.39 -10.88
N HIS A 154 5.24 17.73 -10.80
CA HIS A 154 5.00 18.40 -9.51
C HIS A 154 3.72 17.90 -8.86
N GLY A 155 2.63 17.79 -9.60
CA GLY A 155 1.37 17.23 -9.12
C GLY A 155 1.51 15.79 -8.61
N MET A 156 2.28 14.96 -9.33
CA MET A 156 2.55 13.59 -8.88
C MET A 156 3.39 13.51 -7.62
N ASN A 157 4.42 14.34 -7.49
CA ASN A 157 5.24 14.38 -6.28
C ASN A 157 4.39 14.76 -5.07
N ILE A 158 3.49 15.73 -5.21
CA ILE A 158 2.55 16.10 -4.13
C ILE A 158 1.58 14.95 -3.81
N ALA A 159 1.08 14.22 -4.81
CA ALA A 159 0.25 13.05 -4.55
C ALA A 159 1.02 11.95 -3.78
N PHE A 160 2.28 11.70 -4.10
CA PHE A 160 3.12 10.77 -3.33
C PHE A 160 3.39 11.29 -1.91
N LEU A 161 3.57 12.59 -1.72
CA LEU A 161 3.70 13.19 -0.39
C LEU A 161 2.42 13.00 0.45
N CYS A 162 1.25 13.20 -0.15
CA CYS A 162 -0.04 12.93 0.52
C CYS A 162 -0.18 11.44 0.88
N MET A 163 0.29 10.52 0.02
CA MET A 163 0.34 9.10 0.36
C MET A 163 1.32 8.80 1.49
N ALA A 164 2.46 9.49 1.54
CA ALA A 164 3.40 9.38 2.65
C ALA A 164 2.75 9.85 3.96
N ALA A 165 2.03 10.98 3.96
CA ALA A 165 1.27 11.45 5.11
C ALA A 165 0.22 10.41 5.56
N GLY A 166 -0.52 9.80 4.64
CA GLY A 166 -1.42 8.69 4.92
C GLY A 166 -0.70 7.49 5.55
N SER A 167 0.52 7.18 5.10
CA SER A 167 1.34 6.11 5.67
C SER A 167 1.82 6.43 7.10
N VAL A 168 2.06 7.71 7.43
CA VAL A 168 2.35 8.15 8.80
C VAL A 168 1.14 7.90 9.70
N ILE A 169 -0.05 8.25 9.24
CA ILE A 169 -1.29 8.00 10.00
C ILE A 169 -1.46 6.48 10.25
N LEU A 170 -1.25 5.64 9.23
CA LEU A 170 -1.27 4.19 9.39
C LEU A 170 -0.24 3.70 10.40
N LEU A 171 0.98 4.27 10.38
CA LEU A 171 2.04 3.93 11.33
C LEU A 171 1.65 4.33 12.75
N LEU A 172 1.09 5.51 12.95
CA LEU A 172 0.59 5.96 14.26
C LEU A 172 -0.52 5.05 14.77
N ILE A 173 -1.50 4.71 13.93
CA ILE A 173 -2.57 3.76 14.28
C ILE A 173 -1.98 2.39 14.63
N SER A 174 -0.97 1.94 13.90
CA SER A 174 -0.29 0.67 14.16
C SER A 174 0.43 0.64 15.52
N VAL A 175 1.08 1.74 15.88
CA VAL A 175 1.84 1.85 17.14
C VAL A 175 0.89 2.01 18.34
N PHE A 176 -0.10 2.89 18.22
CA PHE A 176 -0.98 3.27 19.34
C PHE A 176 -2.30 2.51 19.36
N GLY A 177 -2.88 2.19 18.21
CA GLY A 177 -4.22 1.59 18.09
C GLY A 177 -4.21 0.07 18.18
N VAL A 178 -3.16 -0.60 17.69
CA VAL A 178 -3.09 -2.06 17.73
C VAL A 178 -2.55 -2.53 19.07
N ARG A 179 -3.45 -3.08 19.91
CA ARG A 179 -3.08 -3.65 21.21
C ARG A 179 -2.25 -4.91 21.01
N LYS A 180 -1.24 -5.12 21.85
CA LYS A 180 -0.39 -6.32 21.81
C LYS A 180 -1.25 -7.54 22.11
N GLU A 181 -1.51 -8.36 21.13
CA GLU A 181 -2.21 -9.63 21.30
C GLU A 181 -1.25 -10.61 21.98
N ASN A 182 -1.60 -11.10 23.17
CA ASN A 182 -0.82 -12.13 23.83
C ASN A 182 -1.08 -13.46 23.10
N ILE A 183 -0.10 -13.94 22.38
CA ILE A 183 -0.11 -15.21 21.62
C ILE A 183 -0.47 -16.41 22.53
N CYS A 184 -0.28 -16.28 23.84
CA CYS A 184 -0.52 -17.32 24.84
C CYS A 184 -2.02 -17.70 25.02
N ASN A 185 -2.98 -16.94 24.52
CA ASN A 185 -4.40 -17.24 24.69
C ASN A 185 -5.02 -18.15 23.60
N ARG A 186 -4.26 -18.47 22.54
CA ARG A 186 -4.76 -19.36 21.47
C ARG A 186 -4.67 -20.84 21.82
N GLU A 187 -3.66 -21.24 22.60
CA GLU A 187 -3.50 -22.67 22.98
C GLU A 187 -4.53 -23.15 24.02
N GLY A 188 -5.14 -22.23 24.80
CA GLY A 188 -6.11 -22.58 25.83
C GLY A 188 -7.53 -22.85 25.33
N THR A 189 -7.85 -22.52 24.07
CA THR A 189 -9.21 -22.68 23.53
C THR A 189 -9.38 -23.97 22.71
N GLU A 190 -8.29 -24.58 22.27
CA GLU A 190 -8.35 -25.85 21.50
C GLU A 190 -8.38 -27.10 22.38
N THR A 191 -8.09 -26.98 23.69
CA THR A 191 -8.09 -28.13 24.62
C THR A 191 -9.39 -28.35 25.35
N ASN A 192 -10.40 -27.48 25.17
CA ASN A 192 -11.70 -27.57 25.87
C ASN A 192 -12.93 -27.59 24.92
N GLY A 193 -12.77 -28.15 23.70
CA GLY A 193 -13.88 -28.32 22.76
C GLY A 193 -14.06 -29.78 22.35
#